data_e5c8ad4e5c10ea8ce6e1f71b2a34bc0b
#
_entry.id   e5c8ad4e5c10ea8ce6e1f71b2a34bc0b
#
_cell.length_a   1.000
_cell.length_b   1.000
_cell.length_c   1.000
_cell.angle_alpha   90.00
_cell.angle_beta   90.00
_cell.angle_gamma   90.00
#
_symmetry.space_group_name_H-M   'P 1'
#
loop_
_entity.id
_entity.type
_entity.pdbx_description
1 polymer ?
#
loop_
_entity_poly.entity_id
_entity_poly.type
_entity_poly.pdbx_seq_one_letter_code
_entity_poly.pdbx_strand_id
1 'polypeptide(L)'
;MELNFDSVKRNCTHTFSANEIRTFCDCSRKRYYASRDLLAVRATKATPALSIGTAVHKWLQVMYSKASNLLQERNSDFSIEQCEAAVDEIRATIDLDGFLSELDDDNKKIFMCITENYIGTIAEDLTKYTVLGCEVDFQLNDWPVVDAMYHGQIDMIVLDREEQSIKFFEHKTCKDFRPEIYNRFDIQLHIYDTYGRVYSQDMDLAWGGMILNEIKKGKTERGYAHHRMYYKYSFKEHDDFFRWLTRKTLMAIDSVHEPCNNYMTCKMCDYAPICLKYGYEVPATHEEIVDAFVDEETGEVMFKYDPRESDEED
;
A
#
# COMPACT_ATOMS: atom_id res chain seq x y z
N MET A 1 17.45 -20.05 -12.49
CA MET A 1 17.92 -18.66 -12.54
C MET A 1 17.97 -18.22 -11.10
N GLU A 2 19.15 -18.31 -10.50
CA GLU A 2 19.36 -17.89 -9.11
C GLU A 2 19.33 -16.35 -9.10
N LEU A 3 18.26 -15.79 -8.54
CA LEU A 3 18.17 -14.36 -8.28
C LEU A 3 18.88 -14.09 -6.96
N ASN A 4 20.19 -13.82 -7.06
CA ASN A 4 20.97 -13.38 -5.91
C ASN A 4 20.73 -11.88 -5.73
N PHE A 5 19.85 -11.52 -4.80
CA PHE A 5 19.58 -10.14 -4.41
C PHE A 5 20.54 -9.71 -3.28
N ASP A 6 21.82 -9.83 -3.52
CA ASP A 6 22.78 -9.14 -2.67
C ASP A 6 22.42 -7.66 -2.66
N SER A 7 22.15 -7.16 -1.47
CA SER A 7 21.74 -5.82 -1.11
C SER A 7 22.79 -4.72 -1.41
N VAL A 8 23.34 -4.73 -2.61
CA VAL A 8 24.04 -3.59 -3.12
C VAL A 8 22.96 -2.59 -3.50
N LYS A 9 22.79 -1.53 -2.72
CA LYS A 9 22.01 -0.35 -3.10
C LYS A 9 22.55 0.16 -4.43
N ARG A 10 22.06 -0.40 -5.54
CA ARG A 10 22.27 0.18 -6.86
C ARG A 10 21.27 1.31 -6.98
N ASN A 11 21.76 2.49 -7.25
CA ASN A 11 20.89 3.61 -7.60
C ASN A 11 20.31 3.33 -8.98
N CYS A 12 19.16 2.66 -9.05
CA CYS A 12 18.42 2.56 -10.29
C CYS A 12 17.91 3.95 -10.69
N THR A 13 18.00 4.27 -11.97
CA THR A 13 17.55 5.58 -12.49
C THR A 13 16.03 5.71 -12.46
N HIS A 14 15.32 4.60 -12.57
CA HIS A 14 13.86 4.57 -12.64
C HIS A 14 13.26 3.84 -11.43
N THR A 15 12.44 4.53 -10.67
CA THR A 15 11.76 3.97 -9.49
C THR A 15 10.26 3.87 -9.72
N PHE A 16 9.66 2.78 -9.27
CA PHE A 16 8.24 2.51 -9.42
C PHE A 16 7.63 1.91 -8.16
N SER A 17 6.45 2.38 -7.82
CA SER A 17 5.53 1.66 -6.94
C SER A 17 4.42 0.98 -7.74
N ALA A 18 3.73 0.03 -7.12
CA ALA A 18 2.53 -0.59 -7.72
C ALA A 18 1.50 0.48 -8.13
N ASN A 19 1.35 1.53 -7.32
CA ASN A 19 0.40 2.61 -7.56
C ASN A 19 0.82 3.49 -8.75
N GLU A 20 2.11 3.73 -8.96
CA GLU A 20 2.60 4.48 -10.12
C GLU A 20 2.33 3.75 -11.43
N ILE A 21 2.57 2.44 -11.50
CA ILE A 21 2.23 1.64 -12.69
C ILE A 21 0.72 1.58 -12.90
N ARG A 22 -0.08 1.46 -11.84
CA ARG A 22 -1.53 1.56 -11.96
C ARG A 22 -1.95 2.92 -12.54
N THR A 23 -1.41 3.99 -11.99
CA THR A 23 -1.66 5.36 -12.49
C THR A 23 -1.22 5.53 -13.95
N PHE A 24 -0.08 4.97 -14.34
CA PHE A 24 0.39 4.97 -15.73
C PHE A 24 -0.57 4.22 -16.65
N CYS A 25 -1.08 3.06 -16.23
CA CYS A 25 -2.04 2.28 -17.01
C CYS A 25 -3.38 2.99 -17.17
N ASP A 26 -3.82 3.73 -16.14
CA ASP A 26 -5.04 4.53 -16.18
C ASP A 26 -4.86 5.79 -17.04
N CYS A 27 -3.74 6.49 -16.89
CA CYS A 27 -3.39 7.68 -17.63
C CYS A 27 -1.89 8.01 -17.46
N SER A 28 -1.12 7.89 -18.55
CA SER A 28 0.31 8.19 -18.54
C SER A 28 0.61 9.65 -18.18
N ARG A 29 -0.26 10.59 -18.60
CA ARG A 29 -0.14 12.01 -18.26
C ARG A 29 -0.39 12.27 -16.77
N LYS A 30 -1.36 11.57 -16.15
CA LYS A 30 -1.57 11.68 -14.70
C LYS A 30 -0.32 11.23 -13.93
N ARG A 31 0.32 10.13 -14.38
CA ARG A 31 1.59 9.71 -13.81
C ARG A 31 2.66 10.78 -13.97
N TYR A 32 2.77 11.38 -15.15
CA TYR A 32 3.75 12.44 -15.43
C TYR A 32 3.64 13.61 -14.45
N TYR A 33 2.43 14.06 -14.15
CA TYR A 33 2.23 15.11 -13.15
C TYR A 33 2.52 14.65 -11.72
N ALA A 34 2.10 13.45 -11.37
CA ALA A 34 2.12 12.96 -10.00
C ALA A 34 3.45 12.36 -9.55
N SER A 35 4.24 11.79 -10.48
CA SER A 35 5.47 11.07 -10.13
C SER A 35 6.55 12.01 -9.63
N ARG A 36 7.25 11.59 -8.59
CA ARG A 36 8.36 12.34 -8.00
C ARG A 36 9.56 12.48 -8.91
N ASP A 37 9.80 11.44 -9.69
CA ASP A 37 10.91 11.41 -10.65
C ASP A 37 10.63 12.27 -11.89
N LEU A 38 9.41 12.86 -11.96
CA LEU A 38 8.95 13.71 -13.05
C LEU A 38 8.60 15.11 -12.53
N LEU A 39 7.30 15.49 -12.52
CA LEU A 39 6.92 16.84 -12.10
C LEU A 39 6.57 16.99 -10.62
N ALA A 40 6.33 15.90 -9.92
CA ALA A 40 6.04 15.87 -8.47
C ALA A 40 4.93 16.86 -8.01
N VAL A 41 3.91 17.06 -8.85
CA VAL A 41 2.80 17.99 -8.57
C VAL A 41 1.74 17.29 -7.72
N ARG A 42 1.25 17.96 -6.68
CA ARG A 42 0.17 17.48 -5.81
C ARG A 42 -0.97 18.49 -5.75
N ALA A 43 -2.20 18.00 -5.71
CA ALA A 43 -3.34 18.85 -5.36
C ALA A 43 -3.24 19.27 -3.89
N THR A 44 -3.53 20.54 -3.59
CA THR A 44 -3.37 21.10 -2.23
C THR A 44 -4.45 20.58 -1.27
N LYS A 45 -5.59 20.13 -1.78
CA LYS A 45 -6.68 19.58 -0.95
C LYS A 45 -6.46 18.08 -0.71
N ALA A 46 -6.08 17.74 0.53
CA ALA A 46 -6.06 16.34 0.97
C ALA A 46 -7.48 15.75 1.00
N THR A 47 -7.63 14.51 0.57
CA THR A 47 -8.91 13.79 0.68
C THR A 47 -9.06 13.20 2.09
N PRO A 48 -10.11 13.54 2.85
CA PRO A 48 -10.36 12.99 4.21
C PRO A 48 -10.42 11.46 4.26
N ALA A 49 -10.70 10.81 3.12
CA ALA A 49 -10.79 9.34 3.05
C ALA A 49 -9.44 8.62 3.23
N LEU A 50 -8.32 9.33 3.07
CA LEU A 50 -6.98 8.75 3.26
C LEU A 50 -6.65 8.57 4.74
N SER A 51 -7.16 9.45 5.60
CA SER A 51 -6.81 9.49 7.02
C SER A 51 -7.30 8.25 7.79
N ILE A 52 -8.52 7.77 7.54
CA ILE A 52 -9.04 6.57 8.24
C ILE A 52 -8.26 5.29 7.87
N GLY A 53 -7.86 5.14 6.60
CA GLY A 53 -7.02 4.01 6.18
C GLY A 53 -5.71 3.99 6.94
N THR A 54 -5.01 5.11 6.94
CA THR A 54 -3.72 5.28 7.64
C THR A 54 -3.85 5.01 9.15
N ALA A 55 -4.89 5.55 9.79
CA ALA A 55 -5.12 5.33 11.22
C ALA A 55 -5.36 3.84 11.55
N VAL A 56 -6.15 3.14 10.74
CA VAL A 56 -6.40 1.69 10.91
C VAL A 56 -5.12 0.88 10.70
N HIS A 57 -4.33 1.17 9.66
CA HIS A 57 -3.05 0.48 9.42
C HIS A 57 -2.07 0.67 10.58
N LYS A 58 -1.87 1.90 11.04
CA LYS A 58 -1.03 2.18 12.22
C LYS A 58 -1.50 1.43 13.47
N TRP A 59 -2.81 1.39 13.69
CA TRP A 59 -3.37 0.66 14.83
C TRP A 59 -3.12 -0.84 14.71
N LEU A 60 -3.37 -1.45 13.55
CA LEU A 60 -3.10 -2.86 13.29
C LEU A 60 -1.61 -3.18 13.48
N GLN A 61 -0.72 -2.35 12.95
CA GLN A 61 0.72 -2.47 13.14
C GLN A 61 1.09 -2.55 14.63
N VAL A 62 0.59 -1.60 15.44
CA VAL A 62 0.89 -1.55 16.88
C VAL A 62 0.33 -2.78 17.59
N MET A 63 -0.91 -3.17 17.30
CA MET A 63 -1.56 -4.32 17.91
C MET A 63 -0.82 -5.61 17.62
N TYR A 64 -0.61 -5.94 16.33
CA TYR A 64 0.06 -7.17 15.94
C TYR A 64 1.50 -7.24 16.41
N SER A 65 2.28 -6.17 16.24
CA SER A 65 3.69 -6.17 16.64
C SER A 65 3.85 -6.34 18.15
N LYS A 66 3.13 -5.54 18.95
CA LYS A 66 3.29 -5.59 20.41
C LYS A 66 2.75 -6.88 21.02
N ALA A 67 1.57 -7.34 20.58
CA ALA A 67 0.99 -8.58 21.11
C ALA A 67 1.83 -9.81 20.72
N SER A 68 2.34 -9.88 19.49
CA SER A 68 3.23 -10.94 19.07
C SER A 68 4.55 -10.95 19.86
N ASN A 69 5.16 -9.79 20.07
CA ASN A 69 6.38 -9.67 20.87
C ASN A 69 6.15 -10.11 22.33
N LEU A 70 5.05 -9.69 22.93
CA LEU A 70 4.68 -10.07 24.29
C LEU A 70 4.53 -11.60 24.44
N LEU A 71 3.89 -12.25 23.44
CA LEU A 71 3.73 -13.70 23.43
C LEU A 71 5.09 -14.42 23.31
N GLN A 72 5.99 -13.91 22.45
CA GLN A 72 7.33 -14.45 22.29
C GLN A 72 8.20 -14.29 23.56
N GLU A 73 8.18 -13.11 24.17
CA GLU A 73 8.90 -12.83 25.43
C GLU A 73 8.44 -13.73 26.58
N ARG A 74 7.17 -14.10 26.59
CA ARG A 74 6.60 -15.02 27.60
C ARG A 74 6.80 -16.50 27.28
N ASN A 75 7.43 -16.85 26.17
CA ASN A 75 7.52 -18.21 25.67
C ASN A 75 6.13 -18.88 25.59
N SER A 76 5.14 -18.15 25.10
CA SER A 76 3.76 -18.59 24.98
C SER A 76 3.63 -19.84 24.09
N ASP A 77 2.68 -20.72 24.40
CA ASP A 77 2.26 -21.82 23.52
C ASP A 77 1.31 -21.35 22.41
N PHE A 78 0.97 -20.04 22.40
CA PHE A 78 0.05 -19.41 21.47
C PHE A 78 -1.37 -19.99 21.49
N SER A 79 -1.81 -20.49 22.65
CA SER A 79 -3.21 -20.83 22.86
C SER A 79 -4.10 -19.60 22.72
N ILE A 80 -5.39 -19.81 22.43
CA ILE A 80 -6.31 -18.68 22.23
C ILE A 80 -6.41 -17.81 23.48
N GLU A 81 -6.42 -18.42 24.67
CA GLU A 81 -6.49 -17.71 25.95
C GLU A 81 -5.27 -16.81 26.17
N GLN A 82 -4.08 -17.27 25.79
CA GLN A 82 -2.87 -16.46 25.91
C GLN A 82 -2.82 -15.34 24.87
N CYS A 83 -3.30 -15.61 23.64
CA CYS A 83 -3.40 -14.61 22.60
C CYS A 83 -4.42 -13.52 22.96
N GLU A 84 -5.59 -13.89 23.46
CA GLU A 84 -6.61 -12.95 23.93
C GLU A 84 -6.05 -12.09 25.08
N ALA A 85 -5.44 -12.71 26.09
CA ALA A 85 -4.84 -11.99 27.20
C ALA A 85 -3.74 -10.99 26.75
N ALA A 86 -2.89 -11.38 25.82
CA ALA A 86 -1.86 -10.50 25.28
C ALA A 86 -2.47 -9.31 24.50
N VAL A 87 -3.46 -9.58 23.68
CA VAL A 87 -4.18 -8.54 22.91
C VAL A 87 -4.91 -7.56 23.85
N ASP A 88 -5.58 -8.04 24.88
CA ASP A 88 -6.26 -7.18 25.88
C ASP A 88 -5.25 -6.33 26.65
N GLU A 89 -4.12 -6.89 27.05
CA GLU A 89 -3.06 -6.14 27.72
C GLU A 89 -2.52 -5.01 26.85
N ILE A 90 -2.21 -5.30 25.58
CA ILE A 90 -1.76 -4.27 24.63
C ILE A 90 -2.84 -3.23 24.40
N ARG A 91 -4.11 -3.64 24.19
CA ARG A 91 -5.25 -2.74 24.03
C ARG A 91 -5.37 -1.74 25.18
N ALA A 92 -5.16 -2.20 26.42
CA ALA A 92 -5.23 -1.34 27.60
C ALA A 92 -4.11 -0.29 27.67
N THR A 93 -3.02 -0.47 26.93
CA THR A 93 -1.85 0.43 26.93
C THR A 93 -1.82 1.39 25.74
N ILE A 94 -2.68 1.17 24.72
CA ILE A 94 -2.69 2.00 23.51
C ILE A 94 -3.37 3.33 23.80
N ASP A 95 -2.67 4.42 23.44
CA ASP A 95 -3.24 5.76 23.38
C ASP A 95 -4.12 5.90 22.12
N LEU A 96 -5.43 5.66 22.29
CA LEU A 96 -6.40 5.83 21.20
C LEU A 96 -6.60 7.28 20.81
N ASP A 97 -6.39 8.24 21.71
CA ASP A 97 -6.57 9.67 21.43
C ASP A 97 -5.57 10.15 20.38
N GLY A 98 -4.35 9.61 20.38
CA GLY A 98 -3.36 9.87 19.35
C GLY A 98 -3.82 9.49 17.94
N PHE A 99 -4.52 8.36 17.80
CA PHE A 99 -5.08 7.93 16.51
C PHE A 99 -6.31 8.75 16.09
N LEU A 100 -7.06 9.25 17.05
CA LEU A 100 -8.31 9.98 16.82
C LEU A 100 -8.07 11.46 16.49
N SER A 101 -6.94 12.03 16.89
CA SER A 101 -6.68 13.47 16.82
C SER A 101 -6.78 14.06 15.42
N GLU A 102 -6.43 13.28 14.39
CA GLU A 102 -6.42 13.71 12.98
C GLU A 102 -7.69 13.33 12.20
N LEU A 103 -8.66 12.65 12.87
CA LEU A 103 -9.89 12.17 12.25
C LEU A 103 -11.07 13.12 12.52
N ASP A 104 -11.92 13.29 11.50
CA ASP A 104 -13.24 13.90 11.70
C ASP A 104 -14.18 12.98 12.51
N ASP A 105 -15.30 13.52 12.97
CA ASP A 105 -16.22 12.80 13.85
C ASP A 105 -16.82 11.52 13.23
N ASP A 106 -17.01 11.49 11.93
CA ASP A 106 -17.50 10.30 11.23
C ASP A 106 -16.44 9.23 11.13
N ASN A 107 -15.21 9.62 10.78
CA ASN A 107 -14.07 8.71 10.74
C ASN A 107 -13.67 8.20 12.14
N LYS A 108 -13.81 9.02 13.20
CA LYS A 108 -13.67 8.56 14.59
C LYS A 108 -14.62 7.42 14.93
N LYS A 109 -15.89 7.54 14.56
CA LYS A 109 -16.89 6.47 14.78
C LYS A 109 -16.53 5.19 14.02
N ILE A 110 -16.07 5.33 12.78
CA ILE A 110 -15.62 4.19 11.96
C ILE A 110 -14.41 3.51 12.62
N PHE A 111 -13.42 4.32 13.03
CA PHE A 111 -12.20 3.81 13.66
C PHE A 111 -12.53 3.04 14.95
N MET A 112 -13.32 3.62 15.84
CA MET A 112 -13.74 2.97 17.09
C MET A 112 -14.49 1.67 16.81
N CYS A 113 -15.42 1.67 15.85
CA CYS A 113 -16.14 0.46 15.44
C CYS A 113 -15.20 -0.65 14.96
N ILE A 114 -14.18 -0.31 14.14
CA ILE A 114 -13.20 -1.28 13.65
C ILE A 114 -12.37 -1.82 14.82
N THR A 115 -11.81 -0.95 15.66
CA THR A 115 -10.94 -1.35 16.77
C THR A 115 -11.64 -2.22 17.81
N GLU A 116 -12.93 -1.98 18.06
CA GLU A 116 -13.72 -2.80 18.99
C GLU A 116 -14.05 -4.19 18.42
N ASN A 117 -14.37 -4.27 17.12
CA ASN A 117 -14.85 -5.52 16.54
C ASN A 117 -13.75 -6.39 15.92
N TYR A 118 -12.56 -5.83 15.62
CA TYR A 118 -11.46 -6.57 15.02
C TYR A 118 -10.53 -7.23 16.05
N ILE A 119 -10.65 -6.91 17.33
CA ILE A 119 -9.78 -7.40 18.42
C ILE A 119 -9.73 -8.94 18.47
N GLY A 120 -10.86 -9.62 18.43
CA GLY A 120 -10.91 -11.08 18.45
C GLY A 120 -10.19 -11.70 17.25
N THR A 121 -10.27 -11.05 16.09
CA THR A 121 -9.56 -11.49 14.88
C THR A 121 -8.04 -11.46 15.05
N ILE A 122 -7.52 -10.44 15.73
CA ILE A 122 -6.07 -10.37 16.04
C ILE A 122 -5.65 -11.54 16.93
N ALA A 123 -6.42 -11.84 17.96
CA ALA A 123 -6.13 -12.97 18.84
C ALA A 123 -6.16 -14.32 18.08
N GLU A 124 -7.18 -14.53 17.24
CA GLU A 124 -7.26 -15.72 16.38
C GLU A 124 -6.07 -15.82 15.41
N ASP A 125 -5.63 -14.72 14.84
CA ASP A 125 -4.45 -14.71 13.95
C ASP A 125 -3.18 -15.09 14.70
N LEU A 126 -3.00 -14.57 15.89
CA LEU A 126 -1.84 -14.87 16.72
C LEU A 126 -1.81 -16.34 17.20
N THR A 127 -2.92 -17.08 17.15
CA THR A 127 -2.90 -18.55 17.35
C THR A 127 -2.32 -19.29 16.16
N LYS A 128 -2.34 -18.72 14.95
CA LYS A 128 -1.90 -19.38 13.70
C LYS A 128 -0.55 -18.89 13.23
N TYR A 129 -0.34 -17.60 13.40
CA TYR A 129 0.78 -16.88 12.79
C TYR A 129 1.74 -16.33 13.83
N THR A 130 3.04 -16.42 13.52
CA THR A 130 4.07 -15.62 14.18
C THR A 130 4.34 -14.40 13.32
N VAL A 131 4.18 -13.19 13.88
CA VAL A 131 4.47 -11.94 13.16
C VAL A 131 5.98 -11.77 13.07
N LEU A 132 6.49 -11.66 11.85
CA LEU A 132 7.90 -11.43 11.56
C LEU A 132 8.22 -9.95 11.36
N GLY A 133 7.24 -9.17 10.89
CA GLY A 133 7.36 -7.73 10.73
C GLY A 133 6.03 -7.10 10.29
N CYS A 134 5.88 -5.81 10.61
CA CYS A 134 4.76 -4.99 10.15
C CYS A 134 5.32 -3.74 9.46
N GLU A 135 4.61 -3.23 8.44
CA GLU A 135 5.01 -2.06 7.64
C GLU A 135 6.47 -2.23 7.12
N VAL A 136 6.74 -3.39 6.50
CA VAL A 136 8.08 -3.77 6.06
C VAL A 136 8.34 -3.22 4.66
N ASP A 137 9.29 -2.31 4.56
CA ASP A 137 9.73 -1.78 3.27
C ASP A 137 10.49 -2.82 2.47
N PHE A 138 10.28 -2.82 1.15
CA PHE A 138 11.00 -3.71 0.24
C PHE A 138 11.43 -3.00 -1.04
N GLN A 139 12.43 -3.56 -1.69
CA GLN A 139 12.92 -3.13 -3.00
C GLN A 139 13.23 -4.35 -3.87
N LEU A 140 12.84 -4.27 -5.14
CA LEU A 140 13.21 -5.20 -6.20
C LEU A 140 14.04 -4.42 -7.24
N ASN A 141 15.37 -4.51 -7.12
CA ASN A 141 16.29 -3.81 -8.00
C ASN A 141 16.50 -4.57 -9.31
N ASP A 142 16.73 -3.84 -10.42
CA ASP A 142 16.90 -4.39 -11.75
C ASP A 142 15.78 -5.35 -12.17
N TRP A 143 14.57 -5.05 -11.73
CA TRP A 143 13.38 -5.87 -11.96
C TRP A 143 12.16 -5.00 -12.34
N PRO A 144 11.33 -5.37 -13.35
CA PRO A 144 11.48 -6.50 -14.26
C PRO A 144 12.44 -6.21 -15.42
N VAL A 145 13.03 -5.02 -15.47
CA VAL A 145 14.05 -4.58 -16.44
C VAL A 145 15.25 -4.00 -15.70
N VAL A 146 16.41 -4.05 -16.35
CA VAL A 146 17.64 -3.45 -15.82
C VAL A 146 17.44 -1.95 -15.61
N ASP A 147 18.02 -1.41 -14.52
CA ASP A 147 17.92 0.00 -14.12
C ASP A 147 16.51 0.46 -13.69
N ALA A 148 15.59 -0.47 -13.46
CA ALA A 148 14.31 -0.20 -12.83
C ALA A 148 14.25 -0.84 -11.43
N MET A 149 13.71 -0.10 -10.47
CA MET A 149 13.47 -0.55 -9.11
C MET A 149 11.99 -0.48 -8.78
N TYR A 150 11.44 -1.56 -8.26
CA TYR A 150 10.12 -1.55 -7.65
C TYR A 150 10.24 -1.52 -6.14
N HIS A 151 9.49 -0.65 -5.51
CA HIS A 151 9.47 -0.50 -4.06
C HIS A 151 8.04 -0.47 -3.52
N GLY A 152 7.92 -0.74 -2.24
CA GLY A 152 6.66 -0.69 -1.52
C GLY A 152 6.83 -1.07 -0.07
N GLN A 153 5.70 -1.15 0.63
CA GLN A 153 5.65 -1.49 2.03
C GLN A 153 4.59 -2.59 2.22
N ILE A 154 4.98 -3.67 2.89
CA ILE A 154 4.10 -4.81 3.18
C ILE A 154 3.52 -4.60 4.56
N ASP A 155 2.20 -4.59 4.67
CA ASP A 155 1.51 -4.30 5.93
C ASP A 155 1.90 -5.27 7.04
N MET A 156 2.00 -6.58 6.74
CA MET A 156 2.47 -7.56 7.71
C MET A 156 3.04 -8.82 7.05
N ILE A 157 4.19 -9.27 7.54
CA ILE A 157 4.83 -10.53 7.17
C ILE A 157 4.68 -11.51 8.33
N VAL A 158 4.22 -12.72 8.04
CA VAL A 158 4.00 -13.76 9.04
C VAL A 158 4.58 -15.11 8.65
N LEU A 159 4.96 -15.88 9.65
CA LEU A 159 5.18 -17.32 9.53
C LEU A 159 3.89 -18.05 9.94
N ASP A 160 3.31 -18.78 9.02
CA ASP A 160 2.27 -19.76 9.35
C ASP A 160 2.90 -20.95 10.07
N ARG A 161 2.51 -21.16 11.33
CA ARG A 161 3.14 -22.19 12.16
C ARG A 161 2.73 -23.61 11.77
N GLU A 162 1.55 -23.79 11.19
CA GLU A 162 1.08 -25.11 10.74
C GLU A 162 1.71 -25.46 9.39
N GLU A 163 1.65 -24.56 8.42
CA GLU A 163 2.17 -24.81 7.08
C GLU A 163 3.69 -24.62 6.97
N GLN A 164 4.34 -24.03 7.98
CA GLN A 164 5.77 -23.66 7.96
C GLN A 164 6.10 -22.83 6.70
N SER A 165 5.25 -21.85 6.41
CA SER A 165 5.34 -21.02 5.22
C SER A 165 5.23 -19.53 5.54
N ILE A 166 5.90 -18.71 4.74
CA ILE A 166 5.80 -17.25 4.81
C ILE A 166 4.53 -16.80 4.09
N LYS A 167 3.73 -15.96 4.74
CA LYS A 167 2.57 -15.30 4.14
C LYS A 167 2.67 -13.79 4.36
N PHE A 168 2.18 -13.02 3.39
CA PHE A 168 2.06 -11.58 3.53
C PHE A 168 0.59 -11.20 3.68
N PHE A 169 0.31 -10.26 4.59
CA PHE A 169 -0.98 -9.63 4.71
C PHE A 169 -0.97 -8.28 4.01
N GLU A 170 -2.04 -7.98 3.33
CA GLU A 170 -2.40 -6.67 2.83
C GLU A 170 -3.75 -6.28 3.42
N HIS A 171 -3.78 -5.22 4.20
CA HIS A 171 -5.00 -4.69 4.81
C HIS A 171 -5.61 -3.60 3.94
N LYS A 172 -6.90 -3.66 3.69
CA LYS A 172 -7.62 -2.64 2.94
C LYS A 172 -8.86 -2.21 3.69
N THR A 173 -8.96 -0.93 4.03
CA THR A 173 -10.23 -0.38 4.48
C THR A 173 -11.09 -0.03 3.26
N CYS A 174 -12.30 -0.53 3.20
CA CYS A 174 -13.18 -0.37 2.05
C CYS A 174 -14.60 0.04 2.45
N LYS A 175 -15.34 0.66 1.53
CA LYS A 175 -16.77 0.88 1.69
C LYS A 175 -17.57 -0.39 1.45
N ASP A 176 -17.19 -1.09 0.38
CA ASP A 176 -17.79 -2.35 -0.04
C ASP A 176 -16.68 -3.30 -0.49
N PHE A 177 -16.84 -4.60 -0.25
CA PHE A 177 -15.90 -5.61 -0.68
C PHE A 177 -15.80 -5.67 -2.20
N ARG A 178 -14.59 -5.81 -2.70
CA ARG A 178 -14.34 -5.91 -4.13
C ARG A 178 -14.62 -7.34 -4.63
N PRO A 179 -15.16 -7.49 -5.84
CA PRO A 179 -15.21 -8.81 -6.46
C PRO A 179 -13.82 -9.43 -6.59
N GLU A 180 -13.70 -10.72 -6.34
CA GLU A 180 -12.43 -11.47 -6.36
C GLU A 180 -11.63 -11.27 -7.65
N ILE A 181 -12.34 -11.18 -8.81
CA ILE A 181 -11.70 -10.98 -10.11
C ILE A 181 -10.83 -9.71 -10.17
N TYR A 182 -11.25 -8.63 -9.51
CA TYR A 182 -10.46 -7.39 -9.48
C TYR A 182 -9.19 -7.55 -8.64
N ASN A 183 -9.31 -8.22 -7.49
CA ASN A 183 -8.19 -8.43 -6.59
C ASN A 183 -7.17 -9.42 -7.19
N ARG A 184 -7.65 -10.43 -7.97
CA ARG A 184 -6.75 -11.39 -8.62
C ARG A 184 -5.83 -10.76 -9.65
N PHE A 185 -6.22 -9.65 -10.26
CA PHE A 185 -5.38 -8.89 -11.21
C PHE A 185 -4.78 -7.61 -10.58
N ASP A 186 -4.81 -7.49 -9.26
CA ASP A 186 -4.22 -6.33 -8.59
C ASP A 186 -2.70 -6.34 -8.72
N ILE A 187 -2.16 -5.26 -9.27
CA ILE A 187 -0.72 -5.10 -9.55
C ILE A 187 0.10 -5.22 -8.26
N GLN A 188 -0.38 -4.67 -7.17
CA GLN A 188 0.30 -4.68 -5.88
C GLN A 188 0.46 -6.11 -5.35
N LEU A 189 -0.61 -6.91 -5.40
CA LEU A 189 -0.57 -8.30 -4.93
C LEU A 189 0.42 -9.15 -5.76
N HIS A 190 0.51 -8.92 -7.07
CA HIS A 190 1.48 -9.62 -7.91
C HIS A 190 2.94 -9.21 -7.64
N ILE A 191 3.19 -7.92 -7.41
CA ILE A 191 4.53 -7.45 -7.03
C ILE A 191 4.92 -8.03 -5.67
N TYR A 192 4.00 -8.06 -4.72
CA TYR A 192 4.22 -8.66 -3.40
C TYR A 192 4.44 -10.19 -3.48
N ASP A 193 3.70 -10.90 -4.35
CA ASP A 193 3.96 -12.34 -4.59
C ASP A 193 5.38 -12.56 -5.11
N THR A 194 5.87 -11.68 -5.99
CA THR A 194 7.25 -11.76 -6.48
C THR A 194 8.24 -11.59 -5.34
N TYR A 195 8.10 -10.53 -4.54
CA TYR A 195 8.99 -10.29 -3.41
C TYR A 195 8.88 -11.39 -2.35
N GLY A 196 7.67 -11.89 -2.08
CA GLY A 196 7.42 -12.95 -1.12
C GLY A 196 8.14 -14.26 -1.46
N ARG A 197 8.23 -14.60 -2.75
CA ARG A 197 9.01 -15.77 -3.22
C ARG A 197 10.50 -15.60 -2.95
N VAL A 198 11.03 -14.39 -3.16
CA VAL A 198 12.44 -14.08 -2.85
C VAL A 198 12.66 -14.12 -1.35
N TYR A 199 11.85 -13.40 -0.59
CA TYR A 199 11.95 -13.32 0.86
C TYR A 199 11.86 -14.70 1.54
N SER A 200 10.93 -15.54 1.10
CA SER A 200 10.77 -16.89 1.66
C SER A 200 11.95 -17.80 1.31
N GLN A 201 12.54 -17.65 0.12
CA GLN A 201 13.75 -18.38 -0.27
C GLN A 201 14.96 -17.98 0.60
N ASP A 202 15.14 -16.68 0.87
CA ASP A 202 16.21 -16.17 1.73
C ASP A 202 16.07 -16.67 3.17
N MET A 203 14.84 -16.93 3.61
CA MET A 203 14.54 -17.49 4.95
C MET A 203 14.57 -19.03 4.98
N ASP A 204 14.85 -19.71 3.86
CA ASP A 204 14.76 -21.17 3.70
C ASP A 204 13.37 -21.74 4.11
N LEU A 205 12.32 -21.00 3.77
CA LEU A 205 10.93 -21.35 4.05
C LEU A 205 10.08 -21.38 2.79
N ALA A 206 8.97 -22.09 2.83
CA ALA A 206 8.02 -22.10 1.71
C ALA A 206 7.29 -20.76 1.57
N TRP A 207 7.03 -20.33 0.33
CA TRP A 207 6.10 -19.23 0.05
C TRP A 207 4.67 -19.72 0.17
N GLY A 208 3.91 -19.18 1.13
CA GLY A 208 2.52 -19.52 1.42
C GLY A 208 1.50 -18.66 0.66
N GLY A 209 1.91 -17.51 0.13
CA GLY A 209 1.04 -16.60 -0.63
C GLY A 209 0.62 -15.35 0.14
N MET A 210 -0.38 -14.66 -0.41
CA MET A 210 -0.91 -13.40 0.10
C MET A 210 -2.25 -13.60 0.81
N ILE A 211 -2.48 -12.83 1.85
CA ILE A 211 -3.78 -12.70 2.52
C ILE A 211 -4.25 -11.27 2.35
N LEU A 212 -5.22 -11.05 1.48
CA LEU A 212 -5.89 -9.77 1.37
C LEU A 212 -7.00 -9.71 2.42
N ASN A 213 -6.88 -8.75 3.34
CA ASN A 213 -7.82 -8.55 4.43
C ASN A 213 -8.58 -7.23 4.21
N GLU A 214 -9.79 -7.31 3.72
CA GLU A 214 -10.67 -6.18 3.50
C GLU A 214 -11.51 -5.92 4.77
N ILE A 215 -11.43 -4.69 5.30
CA ILE A 215 -12.14 -4.24 6.50
C ILE A 215 -13.15 -3.18 6.08
N LYS A 216 -14.43 -3.45 6.29
CA LYS A 216 -15.51 -2.54 5.89
C LYS A 216 -15.62 -1.35 6.84
N LYS A 217 -15.74 -0.14 6.27
CA LYS A 217 -15.92 1.12 6.99
C LYS A 217 -17.34 1.26 7.54
N GLY A 218 -17.69 0.47 8.56
CA GLY A 218 -18.96 0.57 9.27
C GLY A 218 -18.88 1.55 10.44
N LYS A 219 -19.94 2.36 10.66
CA LYS A 219 -20.06 3.26 11.83
C LYS A 219 -20.68 2.57 13.03
N THR A 220 -21.16 1.36 12.86
CA THR A 220 -21.82 0.56 13.90
C THR A 220 -21.46 -0.91 13.68
N GLU A 221 -21.62 -1.72 14.74
CA GLU A 221 -21.39 -3.18 14.68
C GLU A 221 -22.11 -3.85 13.51
N ARG A 222 -23.36 -3.49 13.23
CA ARG A 222 -24.12 -4.02 12.08
C ARG A 222 -23.55 -3.64 10.72
N GLY A 223 -22.81 -2.55 10.63
CA GLY A 223 -22.15 -2.08 9.40
C GLY A 223 -20.71 -2.57 9.28
N TYR A 224 -20.14 -3.10 10.37
CA TYR A 224 -18.81 -3.69 10.37
C TYR A 224 -18.84 -5.07 9.73
N ALA A 225 -17.83 -5.35 8.95
CA ALA A 225 -17.52 -6.68 8.45
C ALA A 225 -16.06 -6.70 8.00
N HIS A 226 -15.44 -7.85 8.01
CA HIS A 226 -14.17 -8.06 7.34
C HIS A 226 -14.25 -9.32 6.48
N HIS A 227 -13.45 -9.37 5.43
CA HIS A 227 -13.40 -10.47 4.50
C HIS A 227 -11.95 -10.75 4.13
N ARG A 228 -11.56 -12.01 4.10
CA ARG A 228 -10.21 -12.45 3.75
C ARG A 228 -10.22 -13.31 2.53
N MET A 229 -9.31 -13.01 1.62
CA MET A 229 -9.07 -13.76 0.42
C MET A 229 -7.61 -14.20 0.38
N TYR A 230 -7.39 -15.43 -0.04
CA TYR A 230 -6.06 -16.04 -0.12
C TYR A 230 -5.62 -16.12 -1.57
N TYR A 231 -4.46 -15.55 -1.88
CA TYR A 231 -3.89 -15.54 -3.22
C TYR A 231 -2.55 -16.25 -3.22
N LYS A 232 -2.44 -17.28 -4.02
CA LYS A 232 -1.18 -17.94 -4.36
C LYS A 232 -1.17 -18.10 -5.87
N TYR A 233 -0.33 -17.32 -6.52
CA TYR A 233 -0.26 -17.34 -7.97
C TYR A 233 0.55 -18.53 -8.47
N SER A 234 0.06 -19.17 -9.52
CA SER A 234 0.80 -20.21 -10.22
C SER A 234 2.02 -19.62 -10.95
N PHE A 235 2.99 -20.47 -11.31
CA PHE A 235 4.14 -20.02 -12.10
C PHE A 235 3.72 -19.38 -13.44
N LYS A 236 2.64 -19.89 -14.05
CA LYS A 236 2.12 -19.32 -15.29
C LYS A 236 1.58 -17.90 -15.08
N GLU A 237 0.76 -17.68 -14.05
CA GLU A 237 0.21 -16.36 -13.74
C GLU A 237 1.35 -15.36 -13.42
N HIS A 238 2.34 -15.82 -12.67
CA HIS A 238 3.51 -15.02 -12.35
C HIS A 238 4.32 -14.64 -13.61
N ASP A 239 4.57 -15.59 -14.52
CA ASP A 239 5.28 -15.34 -15.78
C ASP A 239 4.47 -14.42 -16.72
N ASP A 240 3.16 -14.63 -16.83
CA ASP A 240 2.27 -13.77 -17.62
C ASP A 240 2.27 -12.32 -17.07
N PHE A 241 2.22 -12.16 -15.73
CA PHE A 241 2.31 -10.86 -15.08
C PHE A 241 3.68 -10.22 -15.31
N PHE A 242 4.77 -10.97 -15.15
CA PHE A 242 6.13 -10.47 -15.37
C PHE A 242 6.30 -9.91 -16.78
N ARG A 243 5.84 -10.63 -17.80
CA ARG A 243 5.89 -10.17 -19.20
C ARG A 243 5.03 -8.91 -19.43
N TRP A 244 3.87 -8.86 -18.79
CA TRP A 244 3.00 -7.68 -18.85
C TRP A 244 3.66 -6.49 -18.17
N LEU A 245 4.20 -6.66 -16.97
CA LEU A 245 4.85 -5.61 -16.20
C LEU A 245 6.10 -5.08 -16.91
N THR A 246 6.92 -5.98 -17.47
CA THR A 246 8.10 -5.59 -18.29
C THR A 246 7.71 -4.61 -19.39
N ARG A 247 6.66 -4.93 -20.16
CA ARG A 247 6.18 -4.03 -21.21
C ARG A 247 5.70 -2.70 -20.67
N LYS A 248 4.96 -2.70 -19.56
CA LYS A 248 4.45 -1.47 -18.95
C LYS A 248 5.55 -0.60 -18.37
N THR A 249 6.57 -1.22 -17.78
CA THR A 249 7.74 -0.52 -17.26
C THR A 249 8.51 0.16 -18.39
N LEU A 250 8.81 -0.55 -19.47
CA LEU A 250 9.49 0.03 -20.64
C LEU A 250 8.69 1.19 -21.25
N MET A 251 7.37 1.05 -21.41
CA MET A 251 6.51 2.13 -21.89
C MET A 251 6.51 3.34 -20.92
N ALA A 252 6.60 3.10 -19.62
CA ALA A 252 6.64 4.16 -18.61
C ALA A 252 8.00 4.88 -18.59
N ILE A 253 9.09 4.17 -18.88
CA ILE A 253 10.44 4.73 -19.06
C ILE A 253 10.52 5.56 -20.32
N ASP A 254 10.01 5.06 -21.44
CA ASP A 254 10.01 5.74 -22.75
C ASP A 254 9.14 7.00 -22.77
N SER A 255 8.44 7.28 -21.66
CA SER A 255 7.78 8.57 -21.37
C SER A 255 6.75 9.04 -22.42
N VAL A 256 5.80 8.19 -22.76
CA VAL A 256 4.64 8.61 -23.53
C VAL A 256 3.62 9.28 -22.58
N HIS A 257 3.48 10.61 -22.67
CA HIS A 257 2.62 11.41 -21.78
C HIS A 257 1.27 11.75 -22.44
N GLU A 258 0.59 10.74 -22.98
CA GLU A 258 -0.70 10.94 -23.63
C GLU A 258 -1.85 11.07 -22.60
N PRO A 259 -2.84 11.94 -22.88
CA PRO A 259 -4.06 11.99 -22.07
C PRO A 259 -4.86 10.69 -22.29
N CYS A 260 -5.46 10.15 -21.22
CA CYS A 260 -6.21 8.90 -21.33
C CYS A 260 -7.52 9.02 -22.13
N ASN A 261 -8.04 10.23 -22.30
CA ASN A 261 -9.30 10.53 -22.99
C ASN A 261 -10.48 9.63 -22.55
N ASN A 262 -10.54 9.30 -21.25
CA ASN A 262 -11.59 8.49 -20.66
C ASN A 262 -12.42 9.33 -19.69
N TYR A 263 -13.71 9.50 -20.01
CA TYR A 263 -14.62 10.34 -19.22
C TYR A 263 -14.60 10.01 -17.72
N MET A 264 -14.67 8.73 -17.34
CA MET A 264 -14.73 8.35 -15.92
C MET A 264 -13.42 8.66 -15.20
N THR A 265 -12.29 8.36 -15.83
CA THR A 265 -10.97 8.65 -15.28
C THR A 265 -10.73 10.16 -15.18
N CYS A 266 -11.08 10.91 -16.22
CA CYS A 266 -10.87 12.37 -16.24
C CYS A 266 -11.79 13.11 -15.28
N LYS A 267 -13.05 12.67 -15.12
CA LYS A 267 -14.02 13.29 -14.19
C LYS A 267 -13.55 13.24 -12.73
N MET A 268 -12.82 12.20 -12.37
CA MET A 268 -12.31 11.99 -11.00
C MET A 268 -10.83 12.36 -10.84
N CYS A 269 -10.27 13.04 -11.84
CA CYS A 269 -8.84 13.34 -11.87
C CYS A 269 -8.54 14.72 -11.29
N ASP A 270 -7.73 14.77 -10.24
CA ASP A 270 -7.30 16.05 -9.63
C ASP A 270 -6.52 16.94 -10.60
N TYR A 271 -5.88 16.35 -11.64
CA TYR A 271 -5.10 17.06 -12.65
C TYR A 271 -5.90 17.46 -13.90
N ALA A 272 -7.22 17.24 -13.91
CA ALA A 272 -8.07 17.63 -15.05
C ALA A 272 -7.92 19.12 -15.43
N PRO A 273 -7.84 20.08 -14.49
CA PRO A 273 -7.61 21.48 -14.82
C PRO A 273 -6.31 21.72 -15.62
N ILE A 274 -5.24 21.01 -15.28
CA ILE A 274 -3.94 21.09 -15.98
C ILE A 274 -4.11 20.60 -17.42
N CYS A 275 -4.76 19.45 -17.63
CA CYS A 275 -5.04 18.92 -18.96
C CYS A 275 -5.92 19.86 -19.80
N LEU A 276 -6.91 20.52 -19.19
CA LEU A 276 -7.79 21.48 -19.88
C LEU A 276 -7.02 22.73 -20.31
N LYS A 277 -6.07 23.21 -19.51
CA LYS A 277 -5.27 24.38 -19.83
C LYS A 277 -4.25 24.13 -20.92
N TYR A 278 -3.51 23.04 -20.83
CA TYR A 278 -2.38 22.75 -21.74
C TYR A 278 -2.77 21.89 -22.95
N GLY A 279 -3.95 21.27 -22.96
CA GLY A 279 -4.41 20.44 -24.08
C GLY A 279 -3.49 19.26 -24.33
N TYR A 280 -2.91 19.16 -25.53
CA TYR A 280 -1.94 18.12 -25.91
C TYR A 280 -0.51 18.51 -25.58
N GLU A 281 -0.24 19.77 -25.31
CA GLU A 281 1.07 20.22 -24.81
C GLU A 281 1.25 19.72 -23.35
N VAL A 282 2.50 19.54 -22.96
CA VAL A 282 2.84 19.09 -21.60
C VAL A 282 3.77 20.13 -21.01
N PRO A 283 3.43 20.74 -19.85
CA PRO A 283 4.34 21.67 -19.19
C PRO A 283 5.64 20.98 -18.85
N ALA A 284 6.76 21.66 -19.04
CA ALA A 284 8.10 21.08 -18.87
C ALA A 284 8.54 21.11 -17.39
N THR A 285 8.01 22.03 -16.60
CA THR A 285 8.40 22.21 -15.19
C THR A 285 7.17 22.26 -14.27
N HIS A 286 7.39 21.93 -12.99
CA HIS A 286 6.36 22.07 -11.96
C HIS A 286 6.03 23.55 -11.69
N GLU A 287 6.97 24.47 -11.85
CA GLU A 287 6.78 25.92 -11.66
C GLU A 287 5.74 26.46 -12.63
N GLU A 288 5.80 26.06 -13.90
CA GLU A 288 4.78 26.42 -14.90
C GLU A 288 3.36 26.04 -14.46
N ILE A 289 3.21 24.88 -13.76
CA ILE A 289 1.92 24.42 -13.26
C ILE A 289 1.52 25.22 -12.02
N VAL A 290 2.41 25.34 -11.04
CA VAL A 290 2.12 26.04 -9.77
C VAL A 290 1.73 27.48 -10.03
N ASP A 291 2.52 28.21 -10.80
CA ASP A 291 2.27 29.62 -11.15
C ASP A 291 0.97 29.80 -11.96
N ALA A 292 0.61 28.80 -12.74
CA ALA A 292 -0.57 28.87 -13.59
C ALA A 292 -1.91 28.64 -12.87
N PHE A 293 -1.88 28.14 -11.64
CA PHE A 293 -3.08 27.76 -10.86
C PHE A 293 -3.10 28.41 -9.48
N VAL A 294 -2.60 29.64 -9.38
CA VAL A 294 -2.81 30.51 -8.22
C VAL A 294 -4.13 31.26 -8.43
N ASP A 295 -4.98 31.22 -7.42
CA ASP A 295 -6.18 32.07 -7.39
C ASP A 295 -5.75 33.51 -7.14
N GLU A 296 -6.01 34.40 -8.11
CA GLU A 296 -5.56 35.81 -8.07
C GLU A 296 -6.25 36.61 -6.95
N GLU A 297 -7.45 36.21 -6.49
CA GLU A 297 -8.18 36.93 -5.44
C GLU A 297 -7.80 36.45 -4.04
N THR A 298 -7.62 35.15 -3.85
CA THR A 298 -7.36 34.54 -2.53
C THR A 298 -5.89 34.23 -2.29
N GLY A 299 -5.07 34.14 -3.35
CA GLY A 299 -3.71 33.66 -3.29
C GLY A 299 -3.60 32.14 -3.01
N GLU A 300 -4.73 31.42 -3.02
CA GLU A 300 -4.74 29.98 -2.81
C GLU A 300 -4.14 29.25 -4.02
N VAL A 301 -3.21 28.35 -3.77
CA VAL A 301 -2.56 27.53 -4.78
C VAL A 301 -3.31 26.21 -4.89
N MET A 302 -3.82 25.87 -6.09
CA MET A 302 -4.50 24.60 -6.33
C MET A 302 -3.55 23.40 -6.40
N PHE A 303 -2.31 23.65 -6.82
CA PHE A 303 -1.28 22.63 -6.95
C PHE A 303 0.02 23.11 -6.31
N LYS A 304 0.73 22.21 -5.65
CA LYS A 304 2.04 22.48 -5.07
C LYS A 304 3.06 21.46 -5.56
N TYR A 305 4.31 21.87 -5.57
CA TYR A 305 5.43 20.94 -5.68
C TYR A 305 5.57 20.18 -4.36
N ASP A 306 5.60 18.88 -4.44
CA ASP A 306 5.82 18.00 -3.30
C ASP A 306 6.90 16.98 -3.69
N PRO A 307 8.17 17.41 -3.72
CA PRO A 307 9.24 16.44 -3.68
C PRO A 307 9.07 15.83 -2.29
N ARG A 308 8.79 14.58 -2.17
CA ARG A 308 8.97 13.96 -0.87
C ARG A 308 10.41 14.21 -0.52
N GLU A 309 10.65 14.78 0.64
CA GLU A 309 11.97 14.86 1.19
C GLU A 309 12.59 13.47 1.03
N SER A 310 13.64 13.39 0.23
CA SER A 310 14.52 12.24 0.31
C SER A 310 14.86 12.18 1.79
N ASP A 311 14.58 11.06 2.44
CA ASP A 311 15.01 10.78 3.80
C ASP A 311 16.54 10.94 3.84
N GLU A 312 16.98 12.19 3.93
CA GLU A 312 18.26 12.60 4.43
C GLU A 312 18.03 12.82 5.92
N GLU A 313 17.90 11.73 6.64
CA GLU A 313 18.27 11.72 8.04
C GLU A 313 19.28 10.58 8.23
N ASP A 314 20.48 11.05 8.57
CA ASP A 314 21.68 10.33 8.99
C ASP A 314 21.47 9.21 10.05
#